data_f451424e891faf927829078763e34360
#
_entry.id   f451424e891faf927829078763e34360
#
_cell.length_a   1.000
_cell.length_b   1.000
_cell.length_c   1.000
_cell.angle_alpha   90.00
_cell.angle_beta   90.00
_cell.angle_gamma   90.00
#
_symmetry.space_group_name_H-M   'P 1'
#
loop_
_entity.id
_entity.type
_entity.pdbx_description
1 polymer ?
#
loop_
_entity_poly.entity_id
_entity_poly.type
_entity_poly.pdbx_seq_one_letter_code
_entity_poly.pdbx_strand_id
1 'polypeptide(L)'
;MKLTYATISKIGKRTENQDTFNVIEMPEKDRWMGIVCDGMGGHRNGKEASALVTKTISDYWEKFSNMFDREEKVVKACKKASTTFDRKSFNLHTQMGTTMVMASVEGSKVLIAHIGDSRCYLLRQGHYDYDDINNTEKDHVVYQTKDHVRTDYGWEVVAKCFFSYRPEVAVADIAEFEIKSNDRLFLCSDGIYKSMDNETLKELILSERSPQDIIDAIDSICERDGNDNYTAIMVRID
;
A
#
# COMPACT_ATOMS: atom_id res chain seq x y z
N MET A 1 16.91 -13.39 -4.29
CA MET A 1 15.74 -13.90 -3.54
C MET A 1 14.62 -14.18 -4.51
N LYS A 2 13.85 -15.23 -4.29
CA LYS A 2 12.65 -15.50 -5.09
C LYS A 2 11.45 -14.88 -4.39
N LEU A 3 10.61 -14.17 -5.14
CA LEU A 3 9.36 -13.63 -4.64
C LEU A 3 8.20 -14.39 -5.27
N THR A 4 7.22 -14.77 -4.43
CA THR A 4 5.94 -15.28 -4.88
C THR A 4 4.85 -14.37 -4.35
N TYR A 5 3.86 -14.03 -5.17
CA TYR A 5 2.81 -13.11 -4.75
C TYR A 5 1.45 -13.47 -5.33
N ALA A 6 0.42 -12.95 -4.69
CA ALA A 6 -0.95 -12.97 -5.19
C ALA A 6 -1.60 -11.61 -4.91
N THR A 7 -2.64 -11.28 -5.67
CA THR A 7 -3.32 -9.99 -5.61
C THR A 7 -4.82 -10.16 -5.62
N ILE A 8 -5.51 -9.20 -5.03
CA ILE A 8 -6.96 -9.06 -5.12
C ILE A 8 -7.33 -7.59 -5.24
N SER A 9 -8.35 -7.28 -6.02
CA SER A 9 -9.00 -5.98 -6.06
C SER A 9 -10.46 -6.17 -6.42
N LYS A 10 -11.36 -5.88 -5.48
CA LYS A 10 -12.80 -6.09 -5.63
C LYS A 10 -13.61 -4.86 -5.22
N ILE A 11 -14.76 -4.74 -5.84
CA ILE A 11 -15.70 -3.64 -5.59
C ILE A 11 -16.35 -3.71 -4.20
N GLY A 12 -16.43 -4.91 -3.59
CA GLY A 12 -17.16 -5.13 -2.35
C GLY A 12 -18.63 -4.68 -2.47
N LYS A 13 -19.13 -4.03 -1.43
CA LYS A 13 -20.53 -3.54 -1.38
C LYS A 13 -20.73 -2.13 -1.95
N ARG A 14 -19.72 -1.56 -2.60
CA ARG A 14 -19.81 -0.26 -3.26
C ARG A 14 -20.39 -0.36 -4.67
N THR A 15 -20.68 0.76 -5.31
CA THR A 15 -21.18 0.83 -6.70
C THR A 15 -20.07 0.94 -7.73
N GLU A 16 -18.86 1.29 -7.30
CA GLU A 16 -17.68 1.43 -8.13
C GLU A 16 -16.43 1.00 -7.34
N ASN A 17 -15.49 0.34 -8.00
CA ASN A 17 -14.17 0.11 -7.41
C ASN A 17 -13.30 1.34 -7.69
N GLN A 18 -12.94 2.05 -6.61
CA GLN A 18 -12.08 3.23 -6.63
C GLN A 18 -10.63 2.91 -6.23
N ASP A 19 -10.36 1.68 -5.82
CA ASP A 19 -9.01 1.19 -5.62
C ASP A 19 -8.31 0.89 -6.95
N THR A 20 -7.00 1.09 -6.96
CA THR A 20 -6.14 0.68 -8.07
C THR A 20 -4.83 0.13 -7.52
N PHE A 21 -4.33 -0.93 -8.13
CA PHE A 21 -3.01 -1.48 -7.82
C PHE A 21 -2.20 -1.74 -9.09
N ASN A 22 -0.90 -1.90 -8.91
CA ASN A 22 -0.01 -2.43 -9.95
C ASN A 22 1.14 -3.20 -9.33
N VAL A 23 1.67 -4.16 -10.10
CA VAL A 23 2.90 -4.91 -9.79
C VAL A 23 3.85 -4.80 -10.96
N ILE A 24 5.11 -4.50 -10.69
CA ILE A 24 6.18 -4.43 -11.67
C ILE A 24 7.25 -5.45 -11.27
N GLU A 25 7.53 -6.37 -12.17
CA GLU A 25 8.61 -7.33 -12.03
C GLU A 25 9.73 -7.00 -13.02
N MET A 26 10.95 -6.97 -12.53
CA MET A 26 12.18 -6.83 -13.33
C MET A 26 13.16 -7.94 -12.92
N PRO A 27 12.86 -9.21 -13.29
CA PRO A 27 13.64 -10.37 -12.84
C PRO A 27 15.12 -10.28 -13.20
N GLU A 28 15.42 -9.72 -14.37
CA GLU A 28 16.81 -9.53 -14.84
C GLU A 28 17.62 -8.54 -13.98
N LYS A 29 16.95 -7.78 -13.12
CA LYS A 29 17.56 -6.81 -12.19
C LYS A 29 17.39 -7.20 -10.72
N ASP A 30 16.80 -8.36 -10.43
CA ASP A 30 16.40 -8.79 -9.08
C ASP A 30 15.58 -7.70 -8.36
N ARG A 31 14.57 -7.16 -9.07
CA ARG A 31 13.74 -6.06 -8.61
C ARG A 31 12.26 -6.38 -8.76
N TRP A 32 11.51 -5.94 -7.78
CA TRP A 32 10.07 -6.01 -7.73
C TRP A 32 9.49 -4.71 -7.13
N MET A 33 8.31 -4.30 -7.56
CA MET A 33 7.56 -3.21 -6.93
C MET A 33 6.07 -3.51 -6.97
N GLY A 34 5.39 -3.32 -5.83
CA GLY A 34 3.94 -3.31 -5.72
C GLY A 34 3.45 -1.96 -5.20
N ILE A 35 2.29 -1.53 -5.68
CA ILE A 35 1.63 -0.29 -5.27
C ILE A 35 0.13 -0.51 -5.17
N VAL A 36 -0.49 0.06 -4.13
CA VAL A 36 -1.94 0.14 -3.92
C VAL A 36 -2.30 1.59 -3.66
N CYS A 37 -3.34 2.07 -4.33
CA CYS A 37 -3.91 3.40 -4.17
C CYS A 37 -5.42 3.27 -3.96
N ASP A 38 -5.94 3.88 -2.90
CA ASP A 38 -7.35 3.95 -2.58
C ASP A 38 -7.89 5.33 -2.95
N GLY A 39 -8.83 5.36 -3.88
CA GLY A 39 -9.45 6.57 -4.37
C GLY A 39 -10.55 7.04 -3.44
N MET A 40 -10.32 8.13 -2.72
CA MET A 40 -11.23 8.62 -1.69
C MET A 40 -12.60 9.01 -2.27
N GLY A 41 -13.61 8.25 -1.81
CA GLY A 41 -15.02 8.39 -2.17
C GLY A 41 -15.67 9.63 -1.57
N GLY A 42 -16.70 10.11 -2.20
CA GLY A 42 -17.41 11.37 -1.98
C GLY A 42 -17.25 12.31 -3.15
N HIS A 43 -16.24 12.15 -3.94
CA HIS A 43 -16.01 12.81 -5.20
C HIS A 43 -16.06 11.79 -6.35
N ARG A 44 -16.75 12.12 -7.44
CA ARG A 44 -17.00 11.26 -8.63
C ARG A 44 -15.74 10.73 -9.34
N ASN A 45 -14.54 11.02 -8.82
CA ASN A 45 -13.28 10.78 -9.50
C ASN A 45 -12.24 10.05 -8.62
N GLY A 46 -12.65 9.34 -7.56
CA GLY A 46 -11.74 8.54 -6.75
C GLY A 46 -11.01 7.49 -7.59
N LYS A 47 -11.73 6.77 -8.44
CA LYS A 47 -11.16 5.80 -9.38
C LYS A 47 -10.13 6.41 -10.33
N GLU A 48 -10.43 7.61 -10.86
CA GLU A 48 -9.50 8.30 -11.75
C GLU A 48 -8.27 8.81 -10.99
N ALA A 49 -8.45 9.20 -9.73
CA ALA A 49 -7.38 9.62 -8.84
C ALA A 49 -6.40 8.47 -8.57
N SER A 50 -6.90 7.34 -8.10
CA SER A 50 -6.08 6.17 -7.78
C SER A 50 -5.37 5.62 -9.02
N ALA A 51 -6.08 5.50 -10.15
CA ALA A 51 -5.50 5.05 -11.41
C ALA A 51 -4.40 5.98 -11.91
N LEU A 52 -4.57 7.30 -11.80
CA LEU A 52 -3.59 8.29 -12.24
C LEU A 52 -2.30 8.23 -11.42
N VAL A 53 -2.42 8.16 -10.09
CA VAL A 53 -1.26 8.07 -9.18
C VAL A 53 -0.54 6.74 -9.40
N THR A 54 -1.26 5.62 -9.38
CA THR A 54 -0.70 4.29 -9.62
C THR A 54 0.08 4.25 -10.94
N LYS A 55 -0.54 4.71 -12.03
CA LYS A 55 0.13 4.74 -13.33
C LYS A 55 1.35 5.65 -13.34
N THR A 56 1.25 6.87 -12.79
CA THR A 56 2.35 7.83 -12.85
C THR A 56 3.55 7.36 -12.05
N ILE A 57 3.33 6.78 -10.87
CA ILE A 57 4.40 6.21 -10.02
C ILE A 57 5.02 5.00 -10.72
N SER A 58 4.20 4.10 -11.26
CA SER A 58 4.67 2.90 -11.96
C SER A 58 5.53 3.25 -13.18
N ASP A 59 5.02 4.12 -14.07
CA ASP A 59 5.76 4.58 -15.26
C ASP A 59 7.10 5.24 -14.87
N TYR A 60 7.10 6.02 -13.77
CA TYR A 60 8.32 6.66 -13.27
C TYR A 60 9.31 5.62 -12.74
N TRP A 61 8.81 4.59 -12.04
CA TRP A 61 9.62 3.52 -11.45
C TRP A 61 10.33 2.71 -12.50
N GLU A 62 9.64 2.32 -13.56
CA GLU A 62 10.22 1.60 -14.71
C GLU A 62 11.23 2.46 -15.47
N LYS A 63 10.82 3.70 -15.83
CA LYS A 63 11.66 4.62 -16.62
C LYS A 63 12.99 4.94 -15.95
N PHE A 64 13.00 5.12 -14.64
CA PHE A 64 14.18 5.45 -13.84
C PHE A 64 14.68 4.26 -13.03
N SER A 65 14.57 3.05 -13.59
CA SER A 65 14.99 1.80 -12.93
C SER A 65 16.47 1.78 -12.54
N ASN A 66 17.33 2.56 -13.17
CA ASN A 66 18.75 2.65 -12.86
C ASN A 66 19.12 3.77 -11.88
N MET A 67 18.16 4.45 -11.30
CA MET A 67 18.41 5.46 -10.26
C MET A 67 18.77 4.76 -8.94
N PHE A 68 19.97 5.01 -8.43
CA PHE A 68 20.50 4.32 -7.25
C PHE A 68 19.85 4.77 -5.95
N ASP A 69 19.57 6.06 -5.81
CA ASP A 69 18.87 6.58 -4.63
C ASP A 69 17.36 6.34 -4.78
N ARG A 70 16.87 5.33 -4.05
CA ARG A 70 15.47 4.92 -4.11
C ARG A 70 14.56 5.89 -3.35
N GLU A 71 15.03 6.51 -2.28
CA GLU A 71 14.26 7.54 -1.54
C GLU A 71 14.06 8.78 -2.42
N GLU A 72 15.12 9.27 -3.05
CA GLU A 72 15.03 10.37 -4.00
C GLU A 72 14.09 10.04 -5.17
N LYS A 73 14.12 8.78 -5.62
CA LYS A 73 13.22 8.29 -6.68
C LYS A 73 11.75 8.37 -6.25
N VAL A 74 11.41 7.97 -5.01
CA VAL A 74 10.05 8.12 -4.45
C VAL A 74 9.65 9.59 -4.42
N VAL A 75 10.49 10.47 -3.87
CA VAL A 75 10.22 11.90 -3.78
C VAL A 75 9.93 12.51 -5.15
N LYS A 76 10.74 12.19 -6.15
CA LYS A 76 10.57 12.68 -7.53
C LYS A 76 9.32 12.10 -8.19
N ALA A 77 9.03 10.82 -7.96
CA ALA A 77 7.82 10.16 -8.47
C ALA A 77 6.56 10.80 -7.88
N CYS A 78 6.51 11.02 -6.56
CA CYS A 78 5.40 11.69 -5.88
C CYS A 78 5.21 13.13 -6.39
N LYS A 79 6.29 13.90 -6.56
CA LYS A 79 6.21 15.24 -7.15
C LYS A 79 5.64 15.21 -8.58
N LYS A 80 6.06 14.25 -9.39
CA LYS A 80 5.52 14.05 -10.73
C LYS A 80 4.04 13.68 -10.71
N ALA A 81 3.64 12.79 -9.80
CA ALA A 81 2.26 12.40 -9.61
C ALA A 81 1.39 13.60 -9.20
N SER A 82 1.79 14.39 -8.20
CA SER A 82 1.07 15.60 -7.78
C SER A 82 0.87 16.59 -8.92
N THR A 83 1.93 16.88 -9.70
CA THR A 83 1.83 17.79 -10.85
C THR A 83 0.86 17.27 -11.92
N THR A 84 0.87 15.95 -12.17
CA THR A 84 -0.02 15.33 -13.16
C THR A 84 -1.46 15.33 -12.65
N PHE A 85 -1.62 15.12 -11.36
CA PHE A 85 -2.88 15.12 -10.62
C PHE A 85 -3.56 16.50 -10.68
N ASP A 86 -2.84 17.57 -10.36
CA ASP A 86 -3.36 18.94 -10.41
C ASP A 86 -3.81 19.33 -11.81
N ARG A 87 -3.01 19.01 -12.84
CA ARG A 87 -3.37 19.25 -14.23
C ARG A 87 -4.65 18.52 -14.63
N LYS A 88 -4.81 17.26 -14.21
CA LYS A 88 -6.01 16.46 -14.52
C LYS A 88 -7.23 17.02 -13.80
N SER A 89 -7.09 17.36 -12.52
CA SER A 89 -8.14 17.97 -11.70
C SER A 89 -8.61 19.30 -12.29
N PHE A 90 -7.67 20.13 -12.75
CA PHE A 90 -7.98 21.38 -13.44
C PHE A 90 -8.81 21.16 -14.70
N ASN A 91 -8.40 20.21 -15.54
CA ASN A 91 -9.10 19.92 -16.80
C ASN A 91 -10.52 19.35 -16.58
N LEU A 92 -10.72 18.62 -15.49
CA LEU A 92 -12.01 18.03 -15.13
C LEU A 92 -12.89 19.00 -14.30
N HIS A 93 -12.37 20.16 -13.91
CA HIS A 93 -13.03 21.11 -13.00
C HIS A 93 -13.55 20.44 -11.71
N THR A 94 -12.75 19.52 -11.12
CA THR A 94 -13.16 18.74 -9.96
C THR A 94 -11.99 18.52 -9.01
N GLN A 95 -12.32 18.33 -7.73
CA GLN A 95 -11.36 17.87 -6.75
C GLN A 95 -11.28 16.34 -6.78
N MET A 96 -10.08 15.84 -6.57
CA MET A 96 -9.77 14.42 -6.55
C MET A 96 -8.87 14.13 -5.33
N GLY A 97 -8.94 12.91 -4.82
CA GLY A 97 -8.10 12.44 -3.73
C GLY A 97 -7.78 10.96 -3.85
N THR A 98 -6.59 10.55 -3.40
CA THR A 98 -6.21 9.14 -3.28
C THR A 98 -5.06 8.96 -2.31
N THR A 99 -5.04 7.81 -1.64
CA THR A 99 -3.89 7.32 -0.88
C THR A 99 -2.82 6.75 -1.81
N MET A 100 -1.70 6.35 -1.24
CA MET A 100 -0.69 5.51 -1.89
C MET A 100 0.05 4.71 -0.82
N VAL A 101 0.18 3.42 -1.02
CA VAL A 101 1.18 2.59 -0.35
C VAL A 101 1.94 1.79 -1.40
N MET A 102 3.26 1.81 -1.31
CA MET A 102 4.12 1.05 -2.22
C MET A 102 5.25 0.38 -1.47
N ALA A 103 5.71 -0.74 -2.02
CA ALA A 103 6.93 -1.40 -1.59
C ALA A 103 7.76 -1.77 -2.81
N SER A 104 9.08 -1.58 -2.72
CA SER A 104 10.03 -1.97 -3.76
C SER A 104 11.13 -2.82 -3.17
N VAL A 105 11.26 -4.04 -3.67
CA VAL A 105 12.33 -4.97 -3.31
C VAL A 105 13.45 -4.87 -4.33
N GLU A 106 14.69 -4.79 -3.85
CA GLU A 106 15.90 -4.83 -4.64
C GLU A 106 16.99 -5.59 -3.86
N GLY A 107 17.40 -6.75 -4.36
CA GLY A 107 18.28 -7.66 -3.65
C GLY A 107 17.70 -8.07 -2.30
N SER A 108 18.41 -7.80 -1.21
CA SER A 108 17.99 -8.12 0.17
C SER A 108 17.29 -6.96 0.90
N LYS A 109 16.86 -5.92 0.18
CA LYS A 109 16.27 -4.74 0.80
C LYS A 109 14.89 -4.44 0.26
N VAL A 110 13.99 -4.03 1.14
CA VAL A 110 12.69 -3.45 0.80
C VAL A 110 12.64 -2.00 1.21
N LEU A 111 12.23 -1.14 0.28
CA LEU A 111 11.84 0.24 0.55
C LEU A 111 10.32 0.31 0.55
N ILE A 112 9.74 0.85 1.62
CA ILE A 112 8.30 1.05 1.78
C ILE A 112 8.04 2.55 1.80
N ALA A 113 7.05 3.01 1.04
CA ALA A 113 6.63 4.40 1.06
C ALA A 113 5.10 4.50 1.08
N HIS A 114 4.56 5.44 1.87
CA HIS A 114 3.11 5.59 1.95
C HIS A 114 2.66 7.05 2.15
N ILE A 115 1.44 7.31 1.73
CA ILE A 115 0.69 8.55 1.92
C ILE A 115 -0.78 8.16 2.12
N GLY A 116 -1.35 8.42 3.28
CA GLY A 116 -2.74 8.04 3.60
C GLY A 116 -2.82 6.96 4.65
N ASP A 117 -3.90 6.20 4.60
CA ASP A 117 -4.24 5.11 5.53
C ASP A 117 -4.26 3.72 4.87
N SER A 118 -3.92 3.61 3.58
CA SER A 118 -3.55 2.31 3.01
C SER A 118 -2.26 1.81 3.65
N ARG A 119 -2.21 0.53 4.00
CA ARG A 119 -1.16 -0.03 4.86
C ARG A 119 -0.21 -0.96 4.13
N CYS A 120 1.05 -0.96 4.59
CA CYS A 120 2.03 -2.00 4.32
C CYS A 120 2.49 -2.65 5.63
N TYR A 121 2.49 -3.97 5.65
CA TYR A 121 3.02 -4.78 6.72
C TYR A 121 4.25 -5.53 6.23
N LEU A 122 5.35 -5.46 6.98
CA LEU A 122 6.49 -6.37 6.87
C LEU A 122 6.49 -7.24 8.11
N LEU A 123 6.17 -8.51 7.95
CA LEU A 123 6.03 -9.47 9.03
C LEU A 123 7.11 -10.54 8.93
N ARG A 124 7.62 -10.98 10.09
CA ARG A 124 8.64 -12.03 10.22
C ARG A 124 8.25 -12.99 11.33
N GLN A 125 8.11 -14.25 11.01
CA GLN A 125 7.81 -15.27 12.02
C GLN A 125 8.82 -15.23 13.18
N GLY A 126 8.31 -15.11 14.39
CA GLY A 126 9.14 -15.07 15.62
C GLY A 126 9.91 -13.76 15.83
N HIS A 127 9.62 -12.69 15.09
CA HIS A 127 10.16 -11.37 15.37
C HIS A 127 9.70 -10.89 16.74
N TYR A 128 10.58 -10.17 17.44
CA TYR A 128 10.35 -9.60 18.75
C TYR A 128 10.84 -8.16 18.75
N ASP A 129 9.99 -7.24 19.14
CA ASP A 129 10.37 -5.84 19.31
C ASP A 129 11.02 -5.66 20.69
N TYR A 130 12.35 -5.54 20.71
CA TYR A 130 13.13 -5.34 21.94
C TYR A 130 13.06 -3.91 22.48
N ASP A 131 12.59 -2.96 21.69
CA ASP A 131 12.52 -1.54 22.09
C ASP A 131 11.24 -1.27 22.90
N ASP A 132 10.23 -2.14 22.81
CA ASP A 132 9.03 -2.08 23.66
C ASP A 132 9.22 -2.93 24.94
N ILE A 133 9.70 -2.29 25.99
CA ILE A 133 9.97 -2.92 27.30
C ILE A 133 8.70 -3.58 27.91
N ASN A 134 7.52 -3.16 27.49
CA ASN A 134 6.25 -3.69 27.98
C ASN A 134 5.73 -4.86 27.13
N ASN A 135 6.29 -5.07 25.93
CA ASN A 135 5.91 -6.15 25.05
C ASN A 135 6.74 -7.40 25.35
N THR A 136 6.14 -8.36 26.05
CA THR A 136 6.75 -9.64 26.37
C THR A 136 6.40 -10.74 25.36
N GLU A 137 5.54 -10.44 24.40
CA GLU A 137 5.08 -11.37 23.37
C GLU A 137 5.71 -11.06 22.01
N LYS A 138 5.91 -12.08 21.19
CA LYS A 138 6.34 -11.92 19.80
C LYS A 138 5.18 -11.35 18.99
N ASP A 139 5.33 -10.15 18.49
CA ASP A 139 4.31 -9.49 17.68
C ASP A 139 4.43 -9.79 16.19
N HIS A 140 5.57 -10.39 15.78
CA HIS A 140 5.93 -10.69 14.40
C HIS A 140 6.03 -9.48 13.45
N VAL A 141 5.78 -8.27 13.92
CA VAL A 141 5.82 -7.05 13.13
C VAL A 141 7.25 -6.50 13.07
N VAL A 142 7.87 -6.54 11.89
CA VAL A 142 9.13 -5.82 11.62
C VAL A 142 8.83 -4.36 11.34
N TYR A 143 7.75 -4.12 10.58
CA TYR A 143 7.28 -2.78 10.28
C TYR A 143 5.81 -2.80 9.84
N GLN A 144 5.09 -1.77 10.26
CA GLN A 144 3.76 -1.44 9.77
C GLN A 144 3.71 0.07 9.51
N THR A 145 3.16 0.48 8.38
CA THR A 145 2.93 1.90 8.09
C THR A 145 1.99 2.51 9.11
N LYS A 146 2.24 3.76 9.49
CA LYS A 146 1.39 4.51 10.42
C LYS A 146 0.39 5.35 9.63
N ASP A 147 -0.88 5.13 9.86
CA ASP A 147 -1.96 5.83 9.14
C ASP A 147 -1.88 7.34 9.31
N HIS A 148 -2.01 8.06 8.21
CA HIS A 148 -2.10 9.52 8.20
C HIS A 148 -3.54 9.96 8.37
N VAL A 149 -4.08 9.76 9.55
CA VAL A 149 -5.43 10.15 9.91
C VAL A 149 -5.44 11.21 11.01
N ARG A 150 -6.53 11.94 11.11
CA ARG A 150 -6.84 12.84 12.21
C ARG A 150 -8.30 12.69 12.59
N THR A 151 -8.62 13.05 13.81
CA THR A 151 -10.02 13.07 14.25
C THR A 151 -10.62 14.45 14.01
N ASP A 152 -11.65 14.52 13.16
CA ASP A 152 -12.46 15.72 12.94
C ASP A 152 -13.90 15.44 13.38
N TYR A 153 -14.40 16.21 14.34
CA TYR A 153 -15.78 16.06 14.90
C TYR A 153 -16.14 14.63 15.30
N GLY A 154 -15.16 13.87 15.82
CA GLY A 154 -15.37 12.47 16.25
C GLY A 154 -15.24 11.42 15.13
N TRP A 155 -14.93 11.82 13.90
CA TRP A 155 -14.68 10.91 12.77
C TRP A 155 -13.20 10.89 12.41
N GLU A 156 -12.68 9.72 12.07
CA GLU A 156 -11.36 9.62 11.45
C GLU A 156 -11.43 10.06 9.99
N VAL A 157 -10.55 10.97 9.62
CA VAL A 157 -10.41 11.46 8.25
C VAL A 157 -8.95 11.40 7.82
N VAL A 158 -8.70 11.05 6.56
CA VAL A 158 -7.35 11.04 5.99
C VAL A 158 -6.80 12.46 5.99
N ALA A 159 -5.68 12.66 6.69
CA ALA A 159 -5.05 13.97 6.86
C ALA A 159 -3.97 14.26 5.81
N LYS A 160 -3.41 13.22 5.19
CA LYS A 160 -2.32 13.27 4.22
C LYS A 160 -2.60 12.31 3.07
N CYS A 161 -2.65 12.83 1.85
CA CYS A 161 -3.00 12.07 0.65
C CYS A 161 -2.58 12.85 -0.60
N PHE A 162 -2.62 12.25 -1.76
CA PHE A 162 -2.69 13.03 -3.00
C PHE A 162 -4.03 13.74 -3.04
N PHE A 163 -4.03 15.05 -3.04
CA PHE A 163 -5.24 15.85 -3.12
C PHE A 163 -5.02 17.05 -4.04
N SER A 164 -6.03 17.37 -4.84
CA SER A 164 -5.96 18.43 -5.84
C SER A 164 -5.54 19.77 -5.24
N TYR A 165 -4.56 20.41 -5.85
CA TYR A 165 -4.01 21.73 -5.47
C TYR A 165 -3.40 21.78 -4.07
N ARG A 166 -3.01 20.63 -3.55
CA ARG A 166 -2.39 20.51 -2.22
C ARG A 166 -1.15 19.59 -2.23
N PRO A 167 -0.11 19.95 -3.02
CA PRO A 167 1.09 19.12 -3.14
C PRO A 167 1.84 18.94 -1.82
N GLU A 168 1.63 19.84 -0.85
CA GLU A 168 2.25 19.76 0.47
C GLU A 168 1.80 18.57 1.30
N VAL A 169 0.63 17.98 1.00
CA VAL A 169 0.15 16.77 1.69
C VAL A 169 0.54 15.48 0.97
N ALA A 170 1.11 15.56 -0.23
CA ALA A 170 1.56 14.43 -1.02
C ALA A 170 3.05 14.11 -0.82
N VAL A 171 3.52 14.19 0.43
CA VAL A 171 4.90 13.85 0.82
C VAL A 171 4.88 12.48 1.49
N ALA A 172 5.52 11.49 0.88
CA ALA A 172 5.53 10.14 1.41
C ALA A 172 6.39 10.02 2.67
N ASP A 173 5.94 9.21 3.61
CA ASP A 173 6.80 8.64 4.63
C ASP A 173 7.50 7.44 4.01
N ILE A 174 8.82 7.33 4.23
CA ILE A 174 9.68 6.34 3.60
C ILE A 174 10.47 5.61 4.68
N ALA A 175 10.56 4.29 4.54
CA ALA A 175 11.39 3.45 5.41
C ALA A 175 12.05 2.33 4.58
N GLU A 176 13.26 1.93 4.95
CA GLU A 176 13.99 0.85 4.30
C GLU A 176 14.37 -0.22 5.33
N PHE A 177 14.22 -1.50 4.95
CA PHE A 177 14.52 -2.64 5.81
C PHE A 177 15.28 -3.71 5.04
N GLU A 178 16.10 -4.48 5.76
CA GLU A 178 16.62 -5.74 5.26
C GLU A 178 15.57 -6.83 5.37
N ILE A 179 15.33 -7.52 4.27
CA ILE A 179 14.41 -8.65 4.19
C ILE A 179 15.16 -9.97 4.29
N LYS A 180 14.49 -10.97 4.84
CA LYS A 180 14.99 -12.34 5.04
C LYS A 180 14.06 -13.34 4.38
N SER A 181 14.58 -14.54 4.12
CA SER A 181 13.73 -15.67 3.71
C SER A 181 12.61 -15.89 4.73
N ASN A 182 11.44 -16.22 4.25
CA ASN A 182 10.18 -16.36 4.99
C ASN A 182 9.56 -15.06 5.52
N ASP A 183 10.11 -13.88 5.23
CA ASP A 183 9.37 -12.65 5.48
C ASP A 183 8.10 -12.58 4.61
N ARG A 184 7.09 -11.89 5.14
CA ARG A 184 5.83 -11.60 4.47
C ARG A 184 5.69 -10.10 4.28
N LEU A 185 5.39 -9.69 3.06
CA LEU A 185 5.08 -8.30 2.75
C LEU A 185 3.62 -8.24 2.28
N PHE A 186 2.83 -7.38 2.90
CA PHE A 186 1.42 -7.26 2.61
C PHE A 186 1.03 -5.80 2.47
N LEU A 187 0.53 -5.41 1.30
CA LEU A 187 0.03 -4.08 1.01
C LEU A 187 -1.49 -4.15 0.86
N CYS A 188 -2.23 -3.21 1.44
CA CYS A 188 -3.68 -3.22 1.32
C CYS A 188 -4.31 -1.83 1.45
N SER A 189 -5.52 -1.67 0.86
CA SER A 189 -6.43 -0.58 1.16
C SER A 189 -7.18 -0.85 2.48
N ASP A 190 -7.88 0.17 2.98
CA ASP A 190 -8.56 0.16 4.27
C ASP A 190 -9.72 -0.86 4.34
N GLY A 191 -10.34 -1.19 3.22
CA GLY A 191 -11.38 -2.20 3.15
C GLY A 191 -10.95 -3.59 3.60
N ILE A 192 -9.65 -3.91 3.60
CA ILE A 192 -9.13 -5.17 4.15
C ILE A 192 -9.10 -5.11 5.69
N TYR A 193 -8.32 -4.21 6.26
CA TYR A 193 -8.08 -4.19 7.72
C TYR A 193 -9.27 -3.64 8.53
N LYS A 194 -10.25 -3.02 7.87
CA LYS A 194 -11.53 -2.67 8.49
C LYS A 194 -12.56 -3.82 8.48
N SER A 195 -12.30 -4.89 7.71
CA SER A 195 -13.17 -6.05 7.61
C SER A 195 -12.84 -7.16 8.62
N MET A 196 -11.71 -7.08 9.32
CA MET A 196 -11.28 -8.06 10.31
C MET A 196 -10.39 -7.39 11.36
N ASP A 197 -10.21 -8.02 12.52
CA ASP A 197 -9.27 -7.54 13.53
C ASP A 197 -7.80 -7.73 13.07
N ASN A 198 -6.92 -6.93 13.64
CA ASN A 198 -5.52 -6.88 13.23
C ASN A 198 -4.75 -8.18 13.54
N GLU A 199 -5.13 -8.90 14.58
CA GLU A 199 -4.49 -10.18 14.93
C GLU A 199 -4.86 -11.26 13.92
N THR A 200 -6.15 -11.39 13.60
CA THR A 200 -6.64 -12.30 12.52
C THR A 200 -5.92 -12.02 11.20
N LEU A 201 -5.76 -10.74 10.82
CA LEU A 201 -5.04 -10.38 9.60
C LEU A 201 -3.58 -10.82 9.65
N LYS A 202 -2.86 -10.55 10.74
CA LYS A 202 -1.45 -10.96 10.91
C LYS A 202 -1.28 -12.48 10.90
N GLU A 203 -2.15 -13.21 11.57
CA GLU A 203 -2.15 -14.69 11.58
C GLU A 203 -2.34 -15.28 10.18
N LEU A 204 -3.26 -14.71 9.38
CA LEU A 204 -3.47 -15.12 8.00
C LEU A 204 -2.22 -14.88 7.15
N ILE A 205 -1.63 -13.67 7.23
CA ILE A 205 -0.43 -13.31 6.46
C ILE A 205 0.75 -14.23 6.80
N LEU A 206 0.92 -14.58 8.09
CA LEU A 206 2.02 -15.42 8.58
C LEU A 206 1.78 -16.90 8.41
N SER A 207 0.60 -17.32 8.00
CA SER A 207 0.30 -18.74 7.82
C SER A 207 1.20 -19.39 6.76
N GLU A 208 1.39 -20.73 6.86
CA GLU A 208 2.18 -21.51 5.89
C GLU A 208 1.49 -21.73 4.54
N ARG A 209 0.35 -21.07 4.34
CA ARG A 209 -0.41 -21.14 3.07
C ARG A 209 0.35 -20.44 1.94
N SER A 210 -0.03 -20.78 0.71
CA SER A 210 0.44 -20.01 -0.44
C SER A 210 -0.11 -18.57 -0.41
N PRO A 211 0.57 -17.60 -1.06
CA PRO A 211 0.02 -16.25 -1.19
C PRO A 211 -1.42 -16.22 -1.74
N GLN A 212 -1.75 -17.13 -2.69
CA GLN A 212 -3.09 -17.21 -3.24
C GLN A 212 -4.11 -17.69 -2.21
N ASP A 213 -3.80 -18.75 -1.44
CA ASP A 213 -4.73 -19.26 -0.40
C ASP A 213 -4.95 -18.23 0.71
N ILE A 214 -3.95 -17.40 1.01
CA ILE A 214 -4.08 -16.28 1.96
C ILE A 214 -5.04 -15.22 1.40
N ILE A 215 -4.86 -14.83 0.15
CA ILE A 215 -5.74 -13.88 -0.53
C ILE A 215 -7.18 -14.42 -0.60
N ASP A 216 -7.37 -15.69 -0.91
CA ASP A 216 -8.70 -16.30 -0.99
C ASP A 216 -9.40 -16.35 0.39
N ALA A 217 -8.63 -16.54 1.46
CA ALA A 217 -9.16 -16.48 2.82
C ALA A 217 -9.58 -15.06 3.23
N ILE A 218 -8.75 -14.07 2.91
CA ILE A 218 -9.04 -12.65 3.12
C ILE A 218 -10.27 -12.23 2.30
N ASP A 219 -10.35 -12.64 1.04
CA ASP A 219 -11.49 -12.39 0.15
C ASP A 219 -12.80 -12.86 0.79
N SER A 220 -12.83 -14.09 1.28
CA SER A 220 -14.01 -14.68 1.92
C SER A 220 -14.49 -13.87 3.13
N ILE A 221 -13.58 -13.29 3.90
CA ILE A 221 -13.91 -12.43 5.04
C ILE A 221 -14.44 -11.08 4.55
N CYS A 222 -13.75 -10.44 3.61
CA CYS A 222 -14.13 -9.13 3.08
C CYS A 222 -15.48 -9.17 2.35
N GLU A 223 -15.79 -10.24 1.61
CA GLU A 223 -17.10 -10.41 0.98
C GLU A 223 -18.23 -10.51 2.01
N ARG A 224 -18.00 -11.19 3.14
CA ARG A 224 -19.00 -11.36 4.20
C ARG A 224 -19.16 -10.10 5.03
N ASP A 225 -18.06 -9.56 5.55
CA ASP A 225 -18.03 -8.57 6.63
C ASP A 225 -17.68 -7.15 6.14
N GLY A 226 -17.01 -7.02 4.98
CA GLY A 226 -16.57 -5.76 4.44
C GLY A 226 -17.70 -4.89 3.89
N ASN A 227 -17.48 -3.57 3.91
CA ASN A 227 -18.43 -2.57 3.41
C ASN A 227 -17.82 -1.63 2.35
N ASP A 228 -16.56 -1.83 1.99
CA ASP A 228 -15.81 -0.97 1.06
C ASP A 228 -15.21 -1.75 -0.11
N ASN A 229 -14.59 -1.00 -1.05
CA ASN A 229 -13.65 -1.59 -1.97
C ASN A 229 -12.50 -2.21 -1.17
N TYR A 230 -11.93 -3.30 -1.65
CA TYR A 230 -10.80 -3.93 -1.00
C TYR A 230 -9.78 -4.45 -1.98
N THR A 231 -8.54 -4.05 -1.74
CA THR A 231 -7.40 -4.36 -2.61
C THR A 231 -6.21 -4.77 -1.77
N ALA A 232 -5.53 -5.84 -2.16
CA ALA A 232 -4.31 -6.27 -1.49
C ALA A 232 -3.30 -6.90 -2.46
N ILE A 233 -2.03 -6.83 -2.06
CA ILE A 233 -0.90 -7.56 -2.65
C ILE A 233 -0.23 -8.32 -1.50
N MET A 234 -0.25 -9.65 -1.56
CA MET A 234 0.44 -10.55 -0.62
C MET A 234 1.71 -11.07 -1.26
N VAL A 235 2.85 -10.88 -0.61
CA VAL A 235 4.16 -11.33 -1.10
C VAL A 235 4.84 -12.21 -0.07
N ARG A 236 5.34 -13.36 -0.50
CA ARG A 236 6.23 -14.23 0.27
C ARG A 236 7.64 -14.14 -0.31
N ILE A 237 8.60 -13.98 0.59
CA ILE A 237 10.03 -13.92 0.28
C ILE A 237 10.66 -15.28 0.58
N ASP A 238 11.14 -15.97 -0.47
CA ASP A 238 11.73 -17.32 -0.41
C ASP A 238 13.24 -17.28 -0.55
#